data_56aa720b9bd7e17440622eab719947c8
#
_entry.id   56aa720b9bd7e17440622eab719947c8
#
_cell.length_a   1.000
_cell.length_b   1.000
_cell.length_c   1.000
_cell.angle_alpha   90.00
_cell.angle_beta   90.00
_cell.angle_gamma   90.00
#
_symmetry.space_group_name_H-M   'P 1'
#
loop_
_entity.id
_entity.type
_entity.pdbx_description
1 polymer ?
#
loop_
_entity_poly.entity_id
_entity_poly.type
_entity_poly.pdbx_seq_one_letter_code
_entity_poly.pdbx_strand_id
1 'polypeptide(L)'
;MNTQNKADNIQCLTRVRNFGKNLLCNNSFSTNSLRLIKFCLYITFFYGVTLLLAEFYDNPFSSIGDFAILVSHWLMIEVVVFGLFYIISINKYVFSVSFPIIMVLSTIIAYYRYTLHLTLMPEVIELLLENDLRTSIDLVSWQLILWIIISFTVSFFVTIHRFRIKQIPCKWFHCIISFLIIFVPLNMEMSINAIAKRIPYSIFFTVAEYIDNHRSVASERPDFDGLVKCNTDTMTVVFIIGESLRASSMQINGYERETTPLLCKEKNVVSMSNIYSDYNLTHLSIPHFMTRSDERHPDRAYTERSFVSLMKHAGYSTAWLANQESIKRVSCIL
;
A
#
# COMPACT_ATOMS: atom_id res chain seq x y z
N MET A 1 -70.05 -4.92 -4.88
CA MET A 1 -68.79 -4.44 -4.23
C MET A 1 -67.81 -5.57 -3.90
N ASN A 2 -67.99 -6.81 -4.40
CA ASN A 2 -67.19 -7.99 -3.97
C ASN A 2 -66.33 -8.61 -5.09
N THR A 3 -66.41 -8.15 -6.34
CA THR A 3 -65.65 -8.72 -7.46
C THR A 3 -64.33 -7.99 -7.72
N GLN A 4 -64.26 -6.71 -7.43
CA GLN A 4 -63.07 -5.88 -7.63
C GLN A 4 -61.95 -6.17 -6.60
N ASN A 5 -62.34 -6.36 -5.32
CA ASN A 5 -61.42 -6.77 -4.23
C ASN A 5 -60.80 -8.14 -4.45
N LYS A 6 -61.48 -9.06 -5.14
CA LYS A 6 -60.95 -10.40 -5.46
C LYS A 6 -59.95 -10.37 -6.60
N ALA A 7 -60.10 -9.45 -7.57
CA ALA A 7 -59.15 -9.25 -8.68
C ALA A 7 -57.85 -8.61 -8.18
N ASP A 8 -57.92 -7.60 -7.31
CA ASP A 8 -56.75 -6.93 -6.73
C ASP A 8 -55.95 -7.86 -5.82
N ASN A 9 -56.59 -8.72 -5.03
CA ASN A 9 -55.91 -9.72 -4.25
C ASN A 9 -55.23 -10.80 -5.10
N ILE A 10 -55.80 -11.18 -6.24
CA ILE A 10 -55.19 -12.15 -7.17
C ILE A 10 -53.97 -11.50 -7.89
N GLN A 11 -54.06 -10.21 -8.24
CA GLN A 11 -52.91 -9.48 -8.81
C GLN A 11 -51.78 -9.28 -7.79
N CYS A 12 -52.11 -8.99 -6.54
CA CYS A 12 -51.12 -8.87 -5.48
C CYS A 12 -50.41 -10.22 -5.21
N LEU A 13 -51.17 -11.30 -5.10
CA LEU A 13 -50.63 -12.65 -4.95
C LEU A 13 -49.79 -13.11 -6.15
N THR A 14 -50.17 -12.75 -7.37
CA THR A 14 -49.35 -13.04 -8.57
C THR A 14 -48.08 -12.19 -8.62
N ARG A 15 -48.10 -10.92 -8.17
CA ARG A 15 -46.91 -10.09 -8.02
C ARG A 15 -45.96 -10.65 -6.96
N VAL A 16 -46.45 -11.02 -5.79
CA VAL A 16 -45.68 -11.65 -4.71
C VAL A 16 -45.10 -13.01 -5.14
N ARG A 17 -45.90 -13.82 -5.86
CA ARG A 17 -45.46 -15.10 -6.40
C ARG A 17 -44.41 -14.96 -7.53
N ASN A 18 -44.55 -13.92 -8.37
CA ASN A 18 -43.55 -13.61 -9.39
C ASN A 18 -42.32 -12.96 -8.81
N PHE A 19 -42.45 -12.18 -7.73
CA PHE A 19 -41.32 -11.67 -6.95
C PHE A 19 -40.59 -12.81 -6.22
N GLY A 20 -41.32 -13.75 -5.61
CA GLY A 20 -40.75 -14.98 -5.03
C GLY A 20 -40.12 -15.91 -6.06
N LYS A 21 -40.69 -16.06 -7.27
CA LYS A 21 -40.09 -16.82 -8.37
C LYS A 21 -38.84 -16.14 -8.95
N ASN A 22 -38.78 -14.82 -8.93
CA ASN A 22 -37.58 -14.06 -9.32
C ASN A 22 -36.51 -14.08 -8.23
N LEU A 23 -36.88 -14.24 -6.98
CA LEU A 23 -35.97 -14.44 -5.84
C LEU A 23 -35.44 -15.89 -5.78
N LEU A 24 -36.31 -16.88 -6.04
CA LEU A 24 -35.94 -18.27 -6.22
C LEU A 24 -35.66 -18.52 -7.71
N CYS A 25 -34.49 -18.10 -8.17
CA CYS A 25 -34.03 -18.31 -9.53
C CYS A 25 -34.00 -19.83 -9.80
N ASN A 26 -35.00 -20.34 -10.50
CA ASN A 26 -35.28 -21.77 -10.69
C ASN A 26 -34.21 -22.53 -11.48
N ASN A 27 -33.06 -21.90 -11.83
CA ASN A 27 -31.84 -22.50 -12.33
C ASN A 27 -30.65 -21.71 -11.77
N SER A 28 -30.38 -21.88 -10.49
CA SER A 28 -29.29 -21.17 -9.78
C SER A 28 -27.90 -21.39 -10.41
N PHE A 29 -27.68 -22.48 -11.11
CA PHE A 29 -26.46 -22.75 -11.85
C PHE A 29 -26.75 -22.98 -13.35
N SER A 30 -26.95 -21.90 -14.10
CA SER A 30 -27.01 -22.00 -15.55
C SER A 30 -25.62 -22.34 -16.14
N THR A 31 -25.61 -22.91 -17.36
CA THR A 31 -24.34 -23.18 -18.10
C THR A 31 -23.46 -21.95 -18.20
N ASN A 32 -24.02 -20.74 -18.23
CA ASN A 32 -23.27 -19.49 -18.27
C ASN A 32 -22.61 -19.16 -16.93
N SER A 33 -23.27 -19.43 -15.80
CA SER A 33 -22.68 -19.28 -14.46
C SER A 33 -21.47 -20.19 -14.28
N LEU A 34 -21.59 -21.45 -14.71
CA LEU A 34 -20.46 -22.38 -14.64
C LEU A 34 -19.28 -21.96 -15.54
N ARG A 35 -19.57 -21.42 -16.75
CA ARG A 35 -18.53 -20.86 -17.62
C ARG A 35 -17.83 -19.67 -16.99
N LEU A 36 -18.57 -18.79 -16.32
CA LEU A 36 -17.99 -17.65 -15.61
C LEU A 36 -17.11 -18.09 -14.45
N ILE A 37 -17.55 -19.04 -13.64
CA ILE A 37 -16.76 -19.60 -12.53
C ILE A 37 -15.46 -20.21 -13.06
N LYS A 38 -15.53 -21.04 -14.08
CA LYS A 38 -14.33 -21.63 -14.70
C LYS A 38 -13.39 -20.55 -15.24
N PHE A 39 -13.92 -19.53 -15.91
CA PHE A 39 -13.16 -18.38 -16.38
C PHE A 39 -12.44 -17.67 -15.22
N CYS A 40 -13.15 -17.37 -14.14
CA CYS A 40 -12.55 -16.73 -12.97
C CYS A 40 -11.49 -17.61 -12.29
N LEU A 41 -11.70 -18.92 -12.20
CA LEU A 41 -10.69 -19.85 -11.68
C LEU A 41 -9.41 -19.84 -12.53
N TYR A 42 -9.52 -19.83 -13.86
CA TYR A 42 -8.35 -19.78 -14.73
C TYR A 42 -7.57 -18.49 -14.60
N ILE A 43 -8.26 -17.34 -14.59
CA ILE A 43 -7.56 -16.04 -14.45
C ILE A 43 -6.94 -15.87 -13.07
N THR A 44 -7.60 -16.35 -12.01
CA THR A 44 -7.08 -16.31 -10.64
C THR A 44 -5.83 -17.17 -10.54
N PHE A 45 -5.88 -18.40 -10.96
CA PHE A 45 -4.72 -19.31 -10.96
C PHE A 45 -3.56 -18.73 -11.77
N PHE A 46 -3.83 -18.19 -12.96
CA PHE A 46 -2.79 -17.53 -13.77
C PHE A 46 -2.19 -16.32 -13.02
N TYR A 47 -3.03 -15.48 -12.40
CA TYR A 47 -2.59 -14.36 -11.60
C TYR A 47 -1.72 -14.81 -10.41
N GLY A 48 -2.15 -15.84 -9.70
CA GLY A 48 -1.44 -16.38 -8.56
C GLY A 48 -0.08 -16.94 -8.90
N VAL A 49 0.02 -17.69 -10.02
CA VAL A 49 1.30 -18.26 -10.45
C VAL A 49 2.25 -17.21 -11.04
N THR A 50 1.74 -16.17 -11.72
CA THR A 50 2.61 -15.20 -12.40
C THR A 50 2.98 -14.00 -11.53
N LEU A 51 2.03 -13.43 -10.83
CA LEU A 51 2.24 -12.19 -10.07
C LEU A 51 2.35 -12.42 -8.57
N LEU A 52 1.42 -13.19 -8.00
CA LEU A 52 1.41 -13.39 -6.56
C LEU A 52 2.61 -14.20 -6.06
N LEU A 53 3.11 -15.17 -6.82
CA LEU A 53 4.32 -15.91 -6.45
C LEU A 53 5.56 -15.01 -6.37
N ALA A 54 5.64 -13.93 -7.15
CA ALA A 54 6.73 -12.98 -7.05
C ALA A 54 6.83 -12.32 -5.67
N GLU A 55 5.72 -12.20 -4.95
CA GLU A 55 5.71 -11.63 -3.60
C GLU A 55 6.16 -12.60 -2.51
N PHE A 56 6.27 -13.89 -2.82
CA PHE A 56 6.77 -14.92 -1.91
C PHE A 56 8.25 -15.23 -2.11
N TYR A 57 8.90 -14.57 -3.07
CA TYR A 57 10.30 -14.82 -3.42
C TYR A 57 11.27 -14.69 -2.22
N ASP A 58 11.04 -13.70 -1.35
CA ASP A 58 11.91 -13.43 -0.20
C ASP A 58 11.53 -14.22 1.06
N ASN A 59 10.49 -15.05 1.02
CA ASN A 59 10.11 -15.83 2.19
C ASN A 59 11.05 -17.05 2.33
N PRO A 60 11.92 -17.07 3.34
CA PRO A 60 12.77 -18.23 3.55
C PRO A 60 11.92 -19.44 3.94
N PHE A 61 12.21 -20.58 3.34
CA PHE A 61 11.67 -21.86 3.79
C PHE A 61 12.83 -22.85 3.94
N SER A 62 13.00 -23.37 5.14
CA SER A 62 14.07 -24.31 5.48
C SER A 62 13.53 -25.68 5.84
N SER A 63 12.21 -25.78 6.07
CA SER A 63 11.54 -27.01 6.46
C SER A 63 10.31 -27.29 5.60
N ILE A 64 9.84 -28.56 5.60
CA ILE A 64 8.57 -28.94 4.97
C ILE A 64 7.38 -28.21 5.62
N GLY A 65 7.49 -27.89 6.92
CA GLY A 65 6.49 -27.10 7.65
C GLY A 65 6.38 -25.68 7.10
N ASP A 66 7.50 -25.00 6.85
CA ASP A 66 7.54 -23.66 6.29
C ASP A 66 6.93 -23.62 4.89
N PHE A 67 7.25 -24.65 4.08
CA PHE A 67 6.64 -24.79 2.76
C PHE A 67 5.12 -24.99 2.83
N ALA A 68 4.63 -25.81 3.75
CA ALA A 68 3.20 -26.00 3.93
C ALA A 68 2.48 -24.72 4.37
N ILE A 69 3.11 -23.91 5.26
CA ILE A 69 2.60 -22.60 5.67
C ILE A 69 2.55 -21.64 4.47
N LEU A 70 3.62 -21.59 3.66
CA LEU A 70 3.69 -20.75 2.47
C LEU A 70 2.56 -21.10 1.48
N VAL A 71 2.38 -22.38 1.18
CA VAL A 71 1.32 -22.86 0.29
C VAL A 71 -0.07 -22.54 0.86
N SER A 72 -0.27 -22.69 2.16
CA SER A 72 -1.56 -22.38 2.81
C SER A 72 -1.89 -20.88 2.71
N HIS A 73 -0.91 -20.00 2.94
CA HIS A 73 -1.08 -18.56 2.75
C HIS A 73 -1.36 -18.20 1.30
N TRP A 74 -0.63 -18.79 0.36
CA TRP A 74 -0.86 -18.58 -1.06
C TRP A 74 -2.28 -18.99 -1.47
N LEU A 75 -2.74 -20.19 -1.06
CA LEU A 75 -4.09 -20.66 -1.34
C LEU A 75 -5.17 -19.77 -0.72
N MET A 76 -4.95 -19.29 0.50
CA MET A 76 -5.89 -18.38 1.17
C MET A 76 -6.05 -17.07 0.37
N ILE A 77 -4.93 -16.48 -0.09
CA ILE A 77 -4.97 -15.25 -0.88
C ILE A 77 -5.62 -15.51 -2.23
N GLU A 78 -5.34 -16.66 -2.87
CA GLU A 78 -5.99 -17.08 -4.12
C GLU A 78 -7.51 -17.14 -4.00
N VAL A 79 -8.04 -17.64 -2.88
CA VAL A 79 -9.49 -17.69 -2.63
C VAL A 79 -10.07 -16.25 -2.60
N VAL A 80 -9.39 -15.33 -1.94
CA VAL A 80 -9.87 -13.94 -1.84
C VAL A 80 -9.73 -13.20 -3.18
N VAL A 81 -8.64 -13.44 -3.91
CA VAL A 81 -8.44 -12.92 -5.28
C VAL A 81 -9.51 -13.47 -6.23
N PHE A 82 -9.86 -14.76 -6.11
CA PHE A 82 -10.97 -15.34 -6.86
C PHE A 82 -12.28 -14.59 -6.56
N GLY A 83 -12.58 -14.31 -5.31
CA GLY A 83 -13.75 -13.53 -4.90
C GLY A 83 -13.78 -12.14 -5.59
N LEU A 84 -12.64 -11.44 -5.60
CA LEU A 84 -12.51 -10.14 -6.25
C LEU A 84 -12.73 -10.23 -7.76
N PHE A 85 -12.06 -11.15 -8.44
CA PHE A 85 -12.23 -11.32 -9.89
C PHE A 85 -13.62 -11.81 -10.26
N TYR A 86 -14.23 -12.62 -9.38
CA TYR A 86 -15.59 -13.08 -9.60
C TYR A 86 -16.60 -11.95 -9.50
N ILE A 87 -16.52 -11.08 -8.46
CA ILE A 87 -17.47 -9.96 -8.29
C ILE A 87 -17.36 -8.95 -9.43
N ILE A 88 -16.16 -8.56 -9.85
CA ILE A 88 -15.98 -7.63 -10.98
C ILE A 88 -16.40 -8.27 -12.31
N SER A 89 -16.26 -9.60 -12.45
CA SER A 89 -16.65 -10.34 -13.66
C SER A 89 -18.16 -10.50 -13.83
N ILE A 90 -18.97 -10.28 -12.80
CA ILE A 90 -20.44 -10.31 -12.90
C ILE A 90 -20.91 -9.29 -13.95
N ASN A 91 -20.30 -8.11 -13.97
CA ASN A 91 -20.55 -7.09 -14.97
C ASN A 91 -19.37 -7.00 -15.94
N LYS A 92 -19.59 -7.35 -17.21
CA LYS A 92 -18.54 -7.35 -18.24
C LYS A 92 -17.91 -5.97 -18.49
N TYR A 93 -18.65 -4.88 -18.29
CA TYR A 93 -18.14 -3.52 -18.48
C TYR A 93 -17.25 -3.10 -17.29
N VAL A 94 -17.67 -3.42 -16.06
CA VAL A 94 -16.84 -3.20 -14.88
C VAL A 94 -15.55 -4.00 -14.99
N PHE A 95 -15.65 -5.28 -15.40
CA PHE A 95 -14.49 -6.12 -15.61
C PHE A 95 -13.51 -5.55 -16.64
N SER A 96 -14.02 -5.01 -17.76
CA SER A 96 -13.16 -4.49 -18.84
C SER A 96 -12.33 -3.27 -18.46
N VAL A 97 -12.73 -2.55 -17.42
CA VAL A 97 -11.98 -1.40 -16.89
C VAL A 97 -11.13 -1.81 -15.70
N SER A 98 -11.73 -2.50 -14.72
CA SER A 98 -11.06 -2.79 -13.45
C SER A 98 -9.97 -3.85 -13.59
N PHE A 99 -10.18 -4.89 -14.39
CA PHE A 99 -9.21 -5.98 -14.53
C PHE A 99 -7.88 -5.53 -15.14
N PRO A 100 -7.83 -4.78 -16.27
CA PRO A 100 -6.57 -4.26 -16.80
C PRO A 100 -5.82 -3.35 -15.81
N ILE A 101 -6.55 -2.50 -15.09
CA ILE A 101 -5.95 -1.61 -14.08
C ILE A 101 -5.29 -2.44 -12.96
N ILE A 102 -6.02 -3.41 -12.40
CA ILE A 102 -5.49 -4.30 -11.35
C ILE A 102 -4.27 -5.06 -11.87
N MET A 103 -4.33 -5.61 -13.08
CA MET A 103 -3.23 -6.37 -13.66
C MET A 103 -1.98 -5.52 -13.85
N VAL A 104 -2.10 -4.30 -14.41
CA VAL A 104 -0.95 -3.41 -14.64
C VAL A 104 -0.36 -2.95 -13.30
N LEU A 105 -1.17 -2.51 -12.35
CA LEU A 105 -0.70 -2.10 -11.03
C LEU A 105 -0.01 -3.25 -10.30
N SER A 106 -0.60 -4.44 -10.31
CA SER A 106 0.00 -5.63 -9.71
C SER A 106 1.32 -6.02 -10.38
N THR A 107 1.43 -5.85 -11.70
CA THR A 107 2.68 -6.11 -12.43
C THR A 107 3.78 -5.15 -12.01
N ILE A 108 3.48 -3.87 -11.85
CA ILE A 108 4.43 -2.86 -11.38
C ILE A 108 4.92 -3.21 -9.97
N ILE A 109 3.99 -3.51 -9.06
CA ILE A 109 4.33 -3.86 -7.67
C ILE A 109 5.16 -5.16 -7.62
N ALA A 110 4.75 -6.21 -8.34
CA ALA A 110 5.47 -7.47 -8.40
C ALA A 110 6.89 -7.29 -8.98
N TYR A 111 7.04 -6.42 -9.99
CA TYR A 111 8.34 -6.10 -10.58
C TYR A 111 9.27 -5.44 -9.56
N TYR A 112 8.82 -4.40 -8.87
CA TYR A 112 9.65 -3.72 -7.85
C TYR A 112 9.88 -4.61 -6.62
N ARG A 113 8.92 -5.45 -6.27
CA ARG A 113 9.13 -6.46 -5.22
C ARG A 113 10.25 -7.43 -5.58
N TYR A 114 10.27 -7.92 -6.81
CA TYR A 114 11.28 -8.86 -7.28
C TYR A 114 12.66 -8.20 -7.46
N THR A 115 12.73 -6.98 -8.01
CA THR A 115 14.01 -6.33 -8.38
C THR A 115 14.64 -5.54 -7.26
N LEU A 116 13.84 -4.86 -6.44
CA LEU A 116 14.29 -3.95 -5.38
C LEU A 116 13.92 -4.41 -3.97
N HIS A 117 13.24 -5.56 -3.84
CA HIS A 117 12.71 -6.08 -2.57
C HIS A 117 11.80 -5.09 -1.84
N LEU A 118 11.18 -4.16 -2.59
CA LEU A 118 10.28 -3.15 -2.06
C LEU A 118 8.90 -3.75 -1.77
N THR A 119 8.42 -3.55 -0.55
CA THR A 119 7.03 -3.81 -0.19
C THR A 119 6.22 -2.53 -0.39
N LEU A 120 4.99 -2.65 -0.91
CA LEU A 120 4.10 -1.51 -1.01
C LEU A 120 3.64 -1.09 0.39
N MET A 121 4.08 0.09 0.81
CA MET A 121 3.77 0.73 2.09
C MET A 121 3.29 2.16 1.85
N PRO A 122 2.57 2.80 2.80
CA PRO A 122 2.12 4.19 2.68
C PRO A 122 3.26 5.16 2.33
N GLU A 123 4.44 4.90 2.87
CA GLU A 123 5.65 5.69 2.65
C GLU A 123 6.13 5.64 1.19
N VAL A 124 5.95 4.50 0.53
CA VAL A 124 6.29 4.37 -0.90
C VAL A 124 5.34 5.19 -1.75
N ILE A 125 4.06 5.27 -1.38
CA ILE A 125 3.08 6.13 -2.07
C ILE A 125 3.45 7.60 -1.87
N GLU A 126 3.79 8.00 -0.65
CA GLU A 126 4.24 9.36 -0.33
C GLU A 126 5.47 9.73 -1.18
N LEU A 127 6.46 8.86 -1.21
CA LEU A 127 7.68 9.04 -2.00
C LEU A 127 7.39 9.19 -3.50
N LEU A 128 6.45 8.40 -4.04
CA LEU A 128 6.04 8.50 -5.45
C LEU A 128 5.30 9.80 -5.77
N LEU A 129 4.55 10.35 -4.80
CA LEU A 129 3.78 11.58 -4.97
C LEU A 129 4.62 12.83 -4.74
N GLU A 130 5.67 12.75 -3.92
CA GLU A 130 6.53 13.87 -3.56
C GLU A 130 7.83 13.95 -4.40
N ASN A 131 8.21 12.85 -5.07
CA ASN A 131 9.39 12.84 -5.92
C ASN A 131 9.22 13.70 -7.17
N ASP A 132 10.32 14.35 -7.58
CA ASP A 132 10.42 15.01 -8.88
C ASP A 132 10.23 13.99 -10.02
N LEU A 133 9.58 14.46 -11.07
CA LEU A 133 9.35 13.67 -12.29
C LEU A 133 10.65 13.03 -12.84
N ARG A 134 11.79 13.72 -12.73
CA ARG A 134 13.07 13.21 -13.19
C ARG A 134 13.50 11.98 -12.40
N THR A 135 13.43 12.04 -11.09
CA THR A 135 13.76 10.90 -10.20
C THR A 135 12.80 9.73 -10.41
N SER A 136 11.52 10.02 -10.65
CA SER A 136 10.53 8.97 -10.95
C SER A 136 10.78 8.29 -12.31
N ILE A 137 11.25 9.03 -13.32
CA ILE A 137 11.60 8.46 -14.63
C ILE A 137 12.84 7.55 -14.51
N ASP A 138 13.83 7.92 -13.71
CA ASP A 138 15.05 7.13 -13.50
C ASP A 138 14.76 5.76 -12.87
N LEU A 139 13.64 5.60 -12.17
CA LEU A 139 13.18 4.31 -11.66
C LEU A 139 12.57 3.41 -12.73
N VAL A 140 12.17 3.98 -13.88
CA VAL A 140 11.50 3.22 -14.95
C VAL A 140 12.55 2.54 -15.83
N SER A 141 12.69 1.23 -15.67
CA SER A 141 13.55 0.42 -16.54
C SER A 141 12.82 -0.03 -17.81
N TRP A 142 13.58 -0.34 -18.87
CA TRP A 142 12.99 -0.89 -20.08
C TRP A 142 12.32 -2.25 -19.86
N GLN A 143 12.80 -3.04 -18.90
CA GLN A 143 12.19 -4.31 -18.51
C GLN A 143 10.80 -4.09 -17.91
N LEU A 144 10.63 -3.07 -17.07
CA LEU A 144 9.32 -2.71 -16.52
C LEU A 144 8.33 -2.35 -17.64
N ILE A 145 8.77 -1.56 -18.62
CA ILE A 145 7.93 -1.19 -19.76
C ILE A 145 7.48 -2.45 -20.52
N LEU A 146 8.39 -3.37 -20.76
CA LEU A 146 8.07 -4.65 -21.41
C LEU A 146 7.01 -5.43 -20.62
N TRP A 147 7.17 -5.57 -19.30
CA TRP A 147 6.20 -6.26 -18.45
C TRP A 147 4.84 -5.57 -18.44
N ILE A 148 4.79 -4.25 -18.45
CA ILE A 148 3.54 -3.49 -18.55
C ILE A 148 2.84 -3.79 -19.89
N ILE A 149 3.58 -3.79 -21.01
CA ILE A 149 3.03 -4.11 -22.33
C ILE A 149 2.47 -5.55 -22.36
N ILE A 150 3.20 -6.51 -21.81
CA ILE A 150 2.76 -7.91 -21.71
C ILE A 150 1.47 -7.99 -20.87
N SER A 151 1.47 -7.36 -19.69
CA SER A 151 0.30 -7.35 -18.79
C SER A 151 -0.93 -6.73 -19.44
N PHE A 152 -0.75 -5.61 -20.14
CA PHE A 152 -1.83 -4.95 -20.87
C PHE A 152 -2.37 -5.84 -22.01
N THR A 153 -1.48 -6.48 -22.76
CA THR A 153 -1.83 -7.40 -23.86
C THR A 153 -2.61 -8.61 -23.34
N VAL A 154 -2.15 -9.23 -22.26
CA VAL A 154 -2.85 -10.35 -21.61
C VAL A 154 -4.23 -9.89 -21.13
N SER A 155 -4.31 -8.74 -20.45
CA SER A 155 -5.58 -8.19 -19.96
C SER A 155 -6.56 -7.91 -21.09
N PHE A 156 -6.09 -7.43 -22.22
CA PHE A 156 -6.91 -7.22 -23.41
C PHE A 156 -7.53 -8.50 -23.92
N PHE A 157 -6.76 -9.57 -24.09
CA PHE A 157 -7.28 -10.87 -24.53
C PHE A 157 -8.24 -11.49 -23.51
N VAL A 158 -7.93 -11.39 -22.23
CA VAL A 158 -8.80 -11.88 -21.15
C VAL A 158 -10.13 -11.12 -21.16
N THR A 159 -10.10 -9.83 -21.38
CA THR A 159 -11.30 -8.98 -21.48
C THR A 159 -12.16 -9.39 -22.68
N ILE A 160 -11.57 -9.61 -23.86
CA ILE A 160 -12.28 -10.12 -25.03
C ILE A 160 -12.95 -11.45 -24.70
N HIS A 161 -12.23 -12.37 -24.05
CA HIS A 161 -12.80 -13.67 -23.66
C HIS A 161 -13.99 -13.50 -22.70
N ARG A 162 -13.90 -12.57 -21.73
CA ARG A 162 -15.04 -12.26 -20.84
C ARG A 162 -16.28 -11.78 -21.62
N PHE A 163 -16.11 -10.99 -22.68
CA PHE A 163 -17.24 -10.54 -23.51
C PHE A 163 -17.96 -11.68 -24.26
N ARG A 164 -17.26 -12.79 -24.53
CA ARG A 164 -17.88 -13.98 -25.17
C ARG A 164 -18.78 -14.74 -24.21
N ILE A 165 -18.63 -14.57 -22.89
CA ILE A 165 -19.50 -15.21 -21.90
C ILE A 165 -20.78 -14.38 -21.79
N LYS A 166 -21.94 -15.02 -22.10
CA LYS A 166 -23.25 -14.40 -22.05
C LYS A 166 -23.58 -13.96 -20.61
N GLN A 167 -24.60 -13.11 -20.49
CA GLN A 167 -25.07 -12.65 -19.19
C GLN A 167 -25.54 -13.83 -18.32
N ILE A 168 -25.19 -13.75 -17.03
CA ILE A 168 -25.58 -14.74 -16.03
C ILE A 168 -26.95 -14.36 -15.43
N PRO A 169 -27.80 -15.35 -15.16
CA PRO A 169 -29.04 -15.13 -14.42
C PRO A 169 -28.69 -14.86 -12.94
N CYS A 170 -29.62 -14.23 -12.19
CA CYS A 170 -29.50 -14.01 -10.75
C CYS A 170 -28.17 -13.39 -10.30
N LYS A 171 -27.79 -12.27 -10.89
CA LYS A 171 -26.56 -11.54 -10.53
C LYS A 171 -26.42 -11.31 -9.02
N TRP A 172 -27.54 -11.07 -8.34
CA TRP A 172 -27.59 -10.82 -6.90
C TRP A 172 -27.04 -11.99 -6.06
N PHE A 173 -27.39 -13.22 -6.41
CA PHE A 173 -26.90 -14.43 -5.76
C PHE A 173 -25.38 -14.58 -5.93
N HIS A 174 -24.88 -14.30 -7.14
CA HIS A 174 -23.44 -14.31 -7.40
C HIS A 174 -22.68 -13.22 -6.66
N CYS A 175 -23.29 -12.03 -6.48
CA CYS A 175 -22.71 -10.95 -5.67
C CYS A 175 -22.59 -11.37 -4.20
N ILE A 176 -23.63 -11.99 -3.62
CA ILE A 176 -23.59 -12.45 -2.23
C ILE A 176 -22.50 -13.51 -2.04
N ILE A 177 -22.41 -14.49 -2.93
CA ILE A 177 -21.38 -15.53 -2.85
C ILE A 177 -19.99 -14.89 -2.92
N SER A 178 -19.73 -14.02 -3.89
CA SER A 178 -18.46 -13.31 -3.97
C SER A 178 -18.14 -12.51 -2.71
N PHE A 179 -19.14 -11.80 -2.19
CA PHE A 179 -18.97 -11.03 -0.96
C PHE A 179 -18.59 -11.94 0.22
N LEU A 180 -19.25 -13.07 0.39
CA LEU A 180 -18.92 -14.04 1.44
C LEU A 180 -17.52 -14.61 1.29
N ILE A 181 -17.09 -14.93 0.06
CA ILE A 181 -15.74 -15.43 -0.23
C ILE A 181 -14.66 -14.41 0.16
N ILE A 182 -14.93 -13.12 -0.01
CA ILE A 182 -14.00 -12.04 0.38
C ILE A 182 -14.11 -11.76 1.88
N PHE A 183 -15.34 -11.61 2.39
CA PHE A 183 -15.61 -11.11 3.73
C PHE A 183 -15.15 -12.09 4.82
N VAL A 184 -15.37 -13.40 4.63
CA VAL A 184 -15.01 -14.40 5.66
C VAL A 184 -13.50 -14.40 5.96
N PRO A 185 -12.58 -14.51 4.98
CA PRO A 185 -11.15 -14.45 5.26
C PRO A 185 -10.69 -13.09 5.81
N LEU A 186 -11.27 -11.98 5.35
CA LEU A 186 -10.90 -10.65 5.82
C LEU A 186 -11.29 -10.37 7.28
N ASN A 187 -12.24 -11.10 7.84
CA ASN A 187 -12.61 -10.98 9.26
C ASN A 187 -11.82 -11.92 10.18
N MET A 188 -10.93 -12.74 9.65
CA MET A 188 -10.04 -13.58 10.46
C MET A 188 -8.75 -12.79 10.75
N GLU A 189 -8.45 -12.52 12.02
CA GLU A 189 -7.29 -11.69 12.43
C GLU A 189 -5.95 -12.14 11.84
N MET A 190 -5.72 -13.46 11.77
CA MET A 190 -4.51 -14.01 11.16
C MET A 190 -4.45 -13.79 9.64
N SER A 191 -5.60 -13.71 8.98
CA SER A 191 -5.68 -13.64 7.52
C SER A 191 -5.60 -12.20 7.01
N ILE A 192 -6.17 -11.22 7.72
CA ILE A 192 -6.23 -9.83 7.25
C ILE A 192 -4.84 -9.25 7.06
N ASN A 193 -3.91 -9.49 7.98
CA ASN A 193 -2.53 -8.99 7.88
C ASN A 193 -1.78 -9.61 6.71
N ALA A 194 -2.03 -10.88 6.39
CA ALA A 194 -1.42 -11.55 5.25
C ALA A 194 -2.02 -11.07 3.93
N ILE A 195 -3.34 -10.85 3.86
CA ILE A 195 -4.04 -10.40 2.66
C ILE A 195 -3.72 -8.92 2.38
N ALA A 196 -3.75 -8.05 3.41
CA ALA A 196 -3.53 -6.62 3.27
C ALA A 196 -2.15 -6.26 2.69
N LYS A 197 -1.13 -7.10 2.96
CA LYS A 197 0.25 -6.91 2.51
C LYS A 197 0.55 -7.50 1.13
N ARG A 198 -0.41 -8.14 0.46
CA ARG A 198 -0.22 -8.85 -0.81
C ARG A 198 -1.12 -8.29 -1.92
N ILE A 199 -0.61 -8.32 -3.14
CA ILE A 199 -1.37 -7.92 -4.34
C ILE A 199 -2.57 -8.85 -4.57
N PRO A 200 -3.69 -8.35 -5.08
CA PRO A 200 -3.98 -6.94 -5.41
C PRO A 200 -4.49 -6.13 -4.21
N TYR A 201 -4.68 -6.74 -3.05
CA TYR A 201 -5.29 -6.12 -1.87
C TYR A 201 -4.40 -5.06 -1.23
N SER A 202 -3.07 -5.24 -1.25
CA SER A 202 -2.12 -4.25 -0.75
C SER A 202 -2.33 -2.87 -1.38
N ILE A 203 -2.74 -2.79 -2.65
CA ILE A 203 -3.05 -1.52 -3.31
C ILE A 203 -4.14 -0.74 -2.56
N PHE A 204 -5.22 -1.44 -2.21
CA PHE A 204 -6.38 -0.81 -1.55
C PHE A 204 -6.08 -0.45 -0.09
N PHE A 205 -5.47 -1.39 0.65
CA PHE A 205 -5.16 -1.19 2.06
C PHE A 205 -4.10 -0.10 2.26
N THR A 206 -3.03 -0.11 1.46
CA THR A 206 -1.97 0.89 1.56
C THR A 206 -2.45 2.30 1.18
N VAL A 207 -3.31 2.42 0.15
CA VAL A 207 -3.91 3.72 -0.19
C VAL A 207 -4.83 4.22 0.93
N ALA A 208 -5.63 3.33 1.53
CA ALA A 208 -6.51 3.69 2.64
C ALA A 208 -5.71 4.15 3.86
N GLU A 209 -4.66 3.43 4.22
CA GLU A 209 -3.74 3.76 5.30
C GLU A 209 -2.99 5.07 5.03
N TYR A 210 -2.52 5.30 3.79
CA TYR A 210 -1.91 6.56 3.39
C TYR A 210 -2.85 7.76 3.60
N ILE A 211 -4.13 7.62 3.20
CA ILE A 211 -5.13 8.68 3.37
C ILE A 211 -5.41 8.93 4.86
N ASP A 212 -5.49 7.89 5.68
CA ASP A 212 -5.74 8.00 7.11
C ASP A 212 -4.57 8.66 7.84
N ASN A 213 -3.35 8.24 7.54
CA ASN A 213 -2.13 8.85 8.06
C ASN A 213 -2.02 10.34 7.70
N HIS A 214 -2.42 10.74 6.48
CA HIS A 214 -2.40 12.14 6.06
C HIS A 214 -3.45 13.00 6.77
N ARG A 215 -4.58 12.43 7.17
CA ARG A 215 -5.60 13.13 7.95
C ARG A 215 -5.15 13.40 9.39
N SER A 216 -4.40 12.47 9.99
CA SER A 216 -3.92 12.59 11.36
C SER A 216 -2.79 13.62 11.52
N VAL A 217 -1.97 13.85 10.49
CA VAL A 217 -0.85 14.81 10.52
C VAL A 217 -1.31 16.28 10.41
N ALA A 218 -2.53 16.54 9.98
CA ALA A 218 -3.09 17.90 9.86
C ALA A 218 -3.48 18.54 11.20
N SER A 219 -3.27 17.89 12.35
CA SER A 219 -3.50 18.49 13.67
C SER A 219 -2.44 19.54 13.97
N GLU A 220 -2.87 20.73 14.46
CA GLU A 220 -1.98 21.77 14.93
C GLU A 220 -1.09 21.24 16.06
N ARG A 221 0.23 21.31 15.87
CA ARG A 221 1.20 20.90 16.89
C ARG A 221 1.25 21.98 17.97
N PRO A 222 1.09 21.62 19.26
CA PRO A 222 1.15 22.60 20.35
C PRO A 222 2.49 23.31 20.35
N ASP A 223 2.44 24.57 20.66
CA ASP A 223 3.63 25.43 20.80
C ASP A 223 4.37 25.14 22.12
N PHE A 224 5.65 25.50 22.18
CA PHE A 224 6.43 25.41 23.41
C PHE A 224 6.04 26.58 24.32
N ASP A 225 5.05 26.38 25.17
CA ASP A 225 4.57 27.42 26.11
C ASP A 225 5.68 27.83 27.08
N GLY A 226 6.31 28.98 26.81
CA GLY A 226 6.99 29.82 27.77
C GLY A 226 8.16 29.29 28.62
N LEU A 227 8.57 28.05 28.46
CA LEU A 227 9.50 27.31 29.33
C LEU A 227 10.97 27.35 28.90
N VAL A 228 11.30 27.97 27.76
CA VAL A 228 12.65 27.90 27.19
C VAL A 228 13.32 29.28 27.31
N LYS A 229 14.46 29.31 27.99
CA LYS A 229 15.31 30.50 28.07
C LYS A 229 16.71 30.19 27.59
N CYS A 230 17.27 31.05 26.75
CA CYS A 230 18.67 30.98 26.37
C CYS A 230 19.53 31.62 27.46
N ASN A 231 20.52 30.91 27.98
CA ASN A 231 21.46 31.40 28.97
C ASN A 231 22.85 31.72 28.39
N THR A 232 22.99 31.64 27.05
CA THR A 232 24.27 31.90 26.36
C THR A 232 24.21 33.19 25.57
N ASP A 233 25.28 34.00 25.62
CA ASP A 233 25.31 35.32 25.02
C ASP A 233 25.31 35.29 23.49
N THR A 234 26.15 34.50 22.87
CA THR A 234 26.18 34.33 21.40
C THR A 234 26.75 32.96 21.03
N MET A 235 25.96 32.17 20.27
CA MET A 235 26.38 30.88 19.75
C MET A 235 25.77 30.65 18.37
N THR A 236 26.60 30.20 17.44
CA THR A 236 26.12 29.71 16.12
C THR A 236 26.18 28.20 16.11
N VAL A 237 25.05 27.57 15.86
CA VAL A 237 24.95 26.10 15.71
C VAL A 237 24.59 25.80 14.26
N VAL A 238 25.42 25.01 13.58
CA VAL A 238 25.14 24.50 12.25
C VAL A 238 24.84 23.01 12.38
N PHE A 239 23.61 22.64 12.06
CA PHE A 239 23.16 21.25 12.07
C PHE A 239 23.04 20.75 10.64
N ILE A 240 23.90 19.77 10.24
CA ILE A 240 23.95 19.24 8.88
C ILE A 240 23.31 17.86 8.88
N ILE A 241 22.23 17.72 8.12
CA ILE A 241 21.56 16.44 7.92
C ILE A 241 22.05 15.86 6.61
N GLY A 242 22.74 14.70 6.67
CA GLY A 242 23.15 13.96 5.50
C GLY A 242 22.03 13.08 4.96
N GLU A 243 21.98 12.94 3.64
CA GLU A 243 21.04 12.06 2.94
C GLU A 243 21.77 10.82 2.42
N SER A 244 21.17 9.63 2.63
CA SER A 244 21.69 8.32 2.13
C SER A 244 23.14 8.04 2.55
N LEU A 245 23.58 8.59 3.67
CA LEU A 245 24.94 8.48 4.18
C LEU A 245 25.05 7.33 5.18
N ARG A 246 25.78 6.27 4.79
CA ARG A 246 26.00 5.11 5.65
C ARG A 246 27.25 5.30 6.49
N ALA A 247 27.12 5.25 7.81
CA ALA A 247 28.25 5.40 8.75
C ALA A 247 29.40 4.40 8.49
N SER A 248 29.08 3.14 8.16
CA SER A 248 30.07 2.12 7.82
C SER A 248 30.83 2.36 6.51
N SER A 249 30.40 3.30 5.68
CA SER A 249 31.06 3.70 4.43
C SER A 249 31.83 4.99 4.56
N MET A 250 32.00 5.53 5.77
CA MET A 250 32.78 6.72 6.06
C MET A 250 34.19 6.34 6.52
N GLN A 251 35.22 6.94 5.90
CA GLN A 251 36.63 6.69 6.24
C GLN A 251 36.95 7.02 7.72
N ILE A 252 36.36 8.08 8.26
CA ILE A 252 36.53 8.46 9.66
C ILE A 252 36.06 7.36 10.64
N ASN A 253 35.20 6.45 10.18
CA ASN A 253 34.70 5.30 10.94
C ASN A 253 35.46 4.00 10.63
N GLY A 254 36.58 4.06 9.89
CA GLY A 254 37.40 2.91 9.56
C GLY A 254 37.13 2.26 8.19
N TYR A 255 36.37 2.91 7.32
CA TYR A 255 36.18 2.42 5.96
C TYR A 255 37.48 2.54 5.14
N GLU A 256 37.83 1.50 4.38
CA GLU A 256 39.09 1.42 3.65
C GLU A 256 39.29 2.43 2.53
N ARG A 257 38.17 2.92 1.96
CA ARG A 257 38.22 3.91 0.87
C ARG A 257 38.20 5.33 1.43
N GLU A 258 38.87 6.25 0.71
CA GLU A 258 38.90 7.68 1.05
C GLU A 258 37.56 8.38 0.73
N THR A 259 36.56 8.15 1.56
CA THR A 259 35.22 8.74 1.41
C THR A 259 35.05 10.05 2.18
N THR A 260 35.83 10.24 3.26
CA THR A 260 35.78 11.45 4.11
C THR A 260 37.16 11.98 4.45
N PRO A 261 38.05 12.25 3.44
CA PRO A 261 39.46 12.58 3.68
C PRO A 261 39.65 13.94 4.37
N LEU A 262 38.73 14.89 4.17
CA LEU A 262 38.77 16.19 4.84
C LEU A 262 38.40 16.06 6.33
N LEU A 263 37.36 15.31 6.65
CA LEU A 263 36.97 15.06 8.04
C LEU A 263 38.07 14.34 8.83
N CYS A 264 38.79 13.42 8.19
CA CYS A 264 39.91 12.72 8.83
C CYS A 264 41.11 13.65 9.15
N LYS A 265 41.22 14.82 8.51
CA LYS A 265 42.26 15.83 8.76
C LYS A 265 41.88 16.83 9.85
N GLU A 266 40.61 16.94 10.16
CA GLU A 266 40.11 17.84 11.18
C GLU A 266 40.45 17.34 12.58
N LYS A 267 41.01 18.23 13.44
CA LYS A 267 41.44 17.87 14.80
C LYS A 267 40.32 17.89 15.84
N ASN A 268 39.23 18.61 15.53
CA ASN A 268 38.12 18.85 16.48
C ASN A 268 36.86 18.06 16.08
N VAL A 269 37.03 16.91 15.43
CA VAL A 269 35.95 16.04 15.03
C VAL A 269 35.88 14.84 15.95
N VAL A 270 34.69 14.53 16.43
CA VAL A 270 34.39 13.31 17.17
C VAL A 270 33.39 12.48 16.36
N SER A 271 33.76 11.24 16.04
CA SER A 271 32.86 10.28 15.44
C SER A 271 32.21 9.42 16.51
N MET A 272 30.88 9.34 16.48
CA MET A 272 30.12 8.53 17.42
C MET A 272 29.68 7.23 16.73
N SER A 273 30.33 6.12 17.07
CA SER A 273 30.13 4.83 16.41
C SER A 273 28.86 4.06 16.84
N ASN A 274 28.25 4.46 17.97
CA ASN A 274 27.12 3.76 18.58
C ASN A 274 25.80 4.55 18.49
N ILE A 275 25.65 5.37 17.47
CA ILE A 275 24.39 6.06 17.19
C ILE A 275 23.73 5.37 16.00
N TYR A 276 22.49 4.96 16.20
CA TYR A 276 21.66 4.28 15.21
C TYR A 276 20.40 5.07 14.97
N SER A 277 19.91 5.07 13.74
CA SER A 277 18.58 5.55 13.40
C SER A 277 17.57 4.42 13.57
N ASP A 278 16.43 4.69 14.19
CA ASP A 278 15.35 3.71 14.34
C ASP A 278 14.69 3.37 12.99
N TYR A 279 14.86 4.25 12.00
CA TYR A 279 14.26 4.11 10.67
C TYR A 279 15.32 4.23 9.58
N ASN A 280 15.12 3.48 8.51
CA ASN A 280 15.98 3.46 7.32
C ASN A 280 15.44 4.37 6.18
N LEU A 281 14.33 5.06 6.39
CA LEU A 281 13.70 5.97 5.44
C LEU A 281 13.76 7.40 5.98
N THR A 282 14.17 8.35 5.13
CA THR A 282 14.41 9.75 5.50
C THR A 282 13.18 10.42 6.10
N HIS A 283 11.99 10.24 5.48
CA HIS A 283 10.75 10.87 5.93
C HIS A 283 10.23 10.33 7.29
N LEU A 284 10.65 9.13 7.69
CA LEU A 284 10.40 8.59 9.03
C LEU A 284 11.50 9.01 9.99
N SER A 285 12.76 8.94 9.59
CA SER A 285 13.91 9.20 10.43
C SER A 285 13.97 10.67 10.88
N ILE A 286 13.79 11.62 9.95
CA ILE A 286 13.90 13.06 10.25
C ILE A 286 12.91 13.50 11.35
N PRO A 287 11.60 13.22 11.28
CA PRO A 287 10.67 13.60 12.34
C PRO A 287 11.05 13.04 13.71
N HIS A 288 11.57 11.80 13.74
CA HIS A 288 11.94 11.15 15.00
C HIS A 288 13.14 11.79 15.66
N PHE A 289 14.23 12.07 14.96
CA PHE A 289 15.39 12.71 15.60
C PHE A 289 15.25 14.24 15.75
N MET A 290 14.31 14.87 15.04
CA MET A 290 14.04 16.31 15.20
C MET A 290 13.13 16.64 16.37
N THR A 291 12.45 15.66 16.98
CA THR A 291 11.54 15.80 18.11
C THR A 291 12.05 15.02 19.34
N ARG A 292 11.29 14.98 20.42
CA ARG A 292 11.57 14.17 21.60
C ARG A 292 11.01 12.74 21.46
N SER A 293 10.87 12.25 20.24
CA SER A 293 10.40 10.90 19.99
C SER A 293 11.39 9.86 20.52
N ASP A 294 10.88 8.81 21.13
CA ASP A 294 11.65 7.66 21.61
C ASP A 294 10.84 6.36 21.41
N GLU A 295 11.41 5.21 21.72
CA GLU A 295 10.72 3.92 21.61
C GLU A 295 9.41 3.84 22.39
N ARG A 296 9.28 4.58 23.49
CA ARG A 296 8.09 4.57 24.33
C ARG A 296 7.01 5.55 23.84
N HIS A 297 7.41 6.58 23.11
CA HIS A 297 6.56 7.65 22.62
C HIS A 297 6.87 7.98 21.17
N PRO A 298 6.69 7.02 20.23
CA PRO A 298 6.99 7.24 18.80
C PRO A 298 6.05 8.26 18.14
N ASP A 299 4.85 8.47 18.71
CA ASP A 299 3.85 9.44 18.28
C ASP A 299 4.31 10.89 18.39
N ARG A 300 5.30 11.21 19.26
CA ARG A 300 5.86 12.55 19.40
C ARG A 300 6.47 13.08 18.12
N ALA A 301 7.00 12.23 17.27
CA ALA A 301 7.48 12.60 15.93
C ALA A 301 6.40 13.34 15.10
N TYR A 302 5.14 13.04 15.37
CA TYR A 302 4.00 13.57 14.61
C TYR A 302 3.17 14.60 15.38
N THR A 303 3.31 14.64 16.69
CA THR A 303 2.50 15.52 17.58
C THR A 303 3.28 16.67 18.16
N GLU A 304 4.62 16.62 18.18
CA GLU A 304 5.46 17.69 18.73
C GLU A 304 6.14 18.52 17.63
N ARG A 305 6.53 19.74 17.96
CA ARG A 305 7.40 20.58 17.12
C ARG A 305 8.85 20.18 17.27
N SER A 306 9.67 20.50 16.27
CA SER A 306 11.10 20.17 16.25
C SER A 306 11.92 20.99 17.24
N PHE A 307 13.15 20.54 17.50
CA PHE A 307 14.12 21.32 18.28
C PHE A 307 14.48 22.65 17.61
N VAL A 308 14.32 22.79 16.28
CA VAL A 308 14.50 24.09 15.58
C VAL A 308 13.46 25.09 16.06
N SER A 309 12.19 24.68 16.18
CA SER A 309 11.15 25.49 16.78
C SER A 309 11.48 25.84 18.24
N LEU A 310 12.03 24.90 19.01
CA LEU A 310 12.47 25.12 20.37
C LEU A 310 13.56 26.19 20.43
N MET A 311 14.58 26.14 19.56
CA MET A 311 15.62 27.14 19.46
C MET A 311 15.08 28.53 19.09
N LYS A 312 14.11 28.59 18.17
CA LYS A 312 13.43 29.83 17.80
C LYS A 312 12.70 30.44 19.01
N HIS A 313 12.02 29.64 19.84
CA HIS A 313 11.38 30.11 21.09
C HIS A 313 12.39 30.56 22.15
N ALA A 314 13.58 29.96 22.16
CA ALA A 314 14.69 30.39 23.01
C ALA A 314 15.33 31.72 22.57
N GLY A 315 14.88 32.30 21.44
CA GLY A 315 15.38 33.60 20.95
C GLY A 315 16.48 33.48 19.90
N TYR A 316 16.83 32.29 19.42
CA TYR A 316 17.76 32.14 18.29
C TYR A 316 17.12 32.55 16.96
N SER A 317 17.92 33.17 16.10
CA SER A 317 17.58 33.30 14.68
C SER A 317 17.83 31.95 14.00
N THR A 318 16.79 31.33 13.46
CA THR A 318 16.88 30.00 12.81
C THR A 318 16.72 30.14 11.32
N ALA A 319 17.49 29.35 10.55
CA ALA A 319 17.38 29.22 9.11
C ALA A 319 17.41 27.75 8.71
N TRP A 320 16.58 27.37 7.76
CA TRP A 320 16.57 26.05 7.13
C TRP A 320 17.03 26.17 5.70
N LEU A 321 18.14 25.54 5.38
CA LEU A 321 18.70 25.48 4.02
C LEU A 321 18.54 24.06 3.49
N ALA A 322 17.78 23.90 2.45
CA ALA A 322 17.55 22.60 1.81
C ALA A 322 18.09 22.61 0.38
N ASN A 323 18.78 21.52 0.01
CA ASN A 323 19.20 21.25 -1.36
C ASN A 323 18.31 20.19 -2.03
N GLN A 324 17.19 19.85 -1.39
CA GLN A 324 16.17 18.92 -1.84
C GLN A 324 14.84 19.64 -1.92
N GLU A 325 13.88 19.04 -2.64
CA GLU A 325 12.50 19.51 -2.61
C GLU A 325 11.90 19.42 -1.19
N SER A 326 10.97 20.33 -0.92
CA SER A 326 10.32 20.43 0.39
C SER A 326 9.46 19.19 0.65
N ILE A 327 9.91 18.33 1.55
CA ILE A 327 9.08 17.25 2.09
C ILE A 327 8.04 17.88 3.02
N LYS A 328 6.75 17.79 2.68
CA LYS A 328 5.65 18.42 3.42
C LYS A 328 5.67 18.11 4.93
N ARG A 329 6.00 16.87 5.30
CA ARG A 329 6.10 16.47 6.71
C ARG A 329 7.23 17.18 7.46
N VAL A 330 8.35 17.42 6.80
CA VAL A 330 9.48 18.16 7.42
C VAL A 330 9.15 19.63 7.56
N SER A 331 8.50 20.24 6.57
CA SER A 331 8.07 21.64 6.65
C SER A 331 7.02 21.91 7.73
N CYS A 332 6.22 20.93 8.11
CA CYS A 332 5.26 21.04 9.22
C CYS A 332 5.93 20.97 10.62
N ILE A 333 7.16 20.42 10.69
CA ILE A 333 7.91 20.27 11.95
C ILE A 333 8.72 21.54 12.26
N LEU A 334 9.12 22.25 11.22
CA LEU A 334 9.92 23.48 11.29
C LEU A 334 9.09 24.69 11.67
#